data_6b239a3567c9a71639c379bc6f651343
#
_entry.id   6b239a3567c9a71639c379bc6f651343
#
_cell.length_a   1.000
_cell.length_b   1.000
_cell.length_c   1.000
_cell.angle_alpha   90.00
_cell.angle_beta   90.00
_cell.angle_gamma   90.00
#
_symmetry.space_group_name_H-M   'P 1'
#
loop_
_entity.id
_entity.type
_entity.pdbx_description
1 polymer ?
#
loop_
_entity_poly.entity_id
_entity_poly.type
_entity_poly.pdbx_seq_one_letter_code
_entity_poly.pdbx_strand_id
1 'polypeptide(L)'
;MKILLLADQAEPTLWEHLNRKRLEGVELILSCGDLPAEYLSFLTCFTNAPILYVHGNHDGRYAKKPPEGCICIEDTIYVHGGVRILGLGGSMRYSRGEHQYTQKQMAQRVNKLRLKLWRSKGVDILLTHAPAWQLGDETDLAHQGFVAFRDFIEKYHPQVLAHGHVHQSYHYDFARVRDHAGT
;
A
#
# COMPACT_ATOMS: atom_id res chain seq x y z
N MET A 1 -5.85 13.83 -10.93
CA MET A 1 -4.86 12.74 -11.12
C MET A 1 -5.60 11.40 -11.02
N LYS A 2 -5.43 10.53 -12.02
CA LYS A 2 -6.00 9.17 -12.04
C LYS A 2 -4.96 8.20 -11.48
N ILE A 3 -5.31 7.53 -10.39
CA ILE A 3 -4.44 6.58 -9.69
C ILE A 3 -5.00 5.17 -9.84
N LEU A 4 -4.15 4.21 -10.21
CA LEU A 4 -4.47 2.79 -10.20
C LEU A 4 -3.91 2.17 -8.92
N LEU A 5 -4.78 1.51 -8.14
CA LEU A 5 -4.40 0.77 -6.92
C LEU A 5 -4.33 -0.71 -7.22
N LEU A 6 -3.27 -1.38 -6.76
CA LEU A 6 -3.01 -2.82 -6.93
C LEU A 6 -2.64 -3.43 -5.58
N ALA A 7 -3.17 -4.63 -5.29
CA ALA A 7 -2.84 -5.39 -4.07
C ALA A 7 -3.08 -6.89 -4.25
N ASP A 8 -2.30 -7.71 -3.60
CA ASP A 8 -2.50 -9.13 -3.31
C ASP A 8 -2.58 -10.05 -4.53
N GLN A 9 -3.36 -9.69 -5.54
CA GLN A 9 -3.55 -10.52 -6.74
C GLN A 9 -3.25 -9.73 -8.01
N ALA A 10 -2.48 -10.35 -8.91
CA ALA A 10 -2.28 -9.81 -10.24
C ALA A 10 -3.58 -9.84 -11.03
N GLU A 11 -4.00 -8.69 -11.56
CA GLU A 11 -5.21 -8.56 -12.36
C GLU A 11 -4.98 -9.17 -13.76
N PRO A 12 -5.70 -10.25 -14.15
CA PRO A 12 -5.48 -10.93 -15.42
C PRO A 12 -5.59 -10.02 -16.64
N THR A 13 -6.47 -9.02 -16.60
CA THR A 13 -6.64 -8.04 -17.70
C THR A 13 -5.50 -7.01 -17.80
N LEU A 14 -4.59 -7.00 -16.84
CA LEU A 14 -3.37 -6.20 -16.83
C LEU A 14 -2.11 -7.06 -16.98
N TRP A 15 -2.22 -8.38 -17.03
CA TRP A 15 -1.10 -9.31 -17.20
C TRP A 15 -1.32 -10.28 -18.37
N GLU A 16 -2.16 -11.32 -18.16
CA GLU A 16 -2.34 -12.43 -19.12
C GLU A 16 -3.05 -11.99 -20.39
N HIS A 17 -4.01 -11.08 -20.25
CA HIS A 17 -4.85 -10.56 -21.33
C HIS A 17 -4.82 -9.04 -21.34
N LEU A 18 -3.61 -8.47 -21.50
CA LEU A 18 -3.38 -7.03 -21.35
C LEU A 18 -4.37 -6.17 -22.14
N ASN A 19 -5.24 -5.50 -21.42
CA ASN A 19 -6.12 -4.47 -21.95
C ASN A 19 -5.53 -3.08 -21.66
N ARG A 20 -4.77 -2.53 -22.63
CA ARG A 20 -4.12 -1.21 -22.50
C ARG A 20 -5.07 -0.06 -22.17
N LYS A 21 -6.35 -0.17 -22.53
CA LYS A 21 -7.36 0.85 -22.19
C LYS A 21 -7.52 1.05 -20.67
N ARG A 22 -7.23 0.02 -19.87
CA ARG A 22 -7.25 0.14 -18.40
C ARG A 22 -6.13 1.03 -17.84
N LEU A 23 -5.04 1.17 -18.58
CA LEU A 23 -3.91 2.05 -18.23
C LEU A 23 -4.05 3.45 -18.82
N GLU A 24 -5.05 3.68 -19.68
CA GLU A 24 -5.25 4.97 -20.33
C GLU A 24 -5.59 6.08 -19.32
N GLY A 25 -4.81 7.15 -19.38
CA GLY A 25 -4.93 8.30 -18.48
C GLY A 25 -4.51 8.02 -17.02
N VAL A 26 -3.95 6.84 -16.71
CA VAL A 26 -3.34 6.58 -15.40
C VAL A 26 -2.06 7.39 -15.29
N GLU A 27 -1.97 8.19 -14.23
CA GLU A 27 -0.85 9.09 -13.96
C GLU A 27 0.07 8.55 -12.85
N LEU A 28 -0.44 7.61 -12.04
CA LEU A 28 0.28 6.99 -10.93
C LEU A 28 -0.26 5.59 -10.66
N ILE A 29 0.63 4.64 -10.37
CA ILE A 29 0.26 3.29 -9.90
C ILE A 29 0.79 3.11 -8.48
N LEU A 30 -0.07 2.67 -7.56
CA LEU A 30 0.29 2.36 -6.18
C LEU A 30 0.04 0.88 -5.92
N SER A 31 1.09 0.16 -5.51
CA SER A 31 1.02 -1.24 -5.09
C SER A 31 1.08 -1.34 -3.57
N CYS A 32 0.03 -1.92 -2.99
CA CYS A 32 -0.08 -2.18 -1.56
C CYS A 32 0.67 -3.45 -1.12
N GLY A 33 1.45 -4.09 -2.00
CA GLY A 33 2.23 -5.30 -1.69
C GLY A 33 1.55 -6.62 -2.07
N ASP A 34 2.27 -7.71 -1.83
CA ASP A 34 1.91 -9.10 -2.10
C ASP A 34 1.60 -9.39 -3.59
N LEU A 35 2.34 -8.74 -4.47
CA LEU A 35 2.26 -8.95 -5.92
C LEU A 35 3.53 -9.60 -6.47
N PRO A 36 3.47 -10.37 -7.56
CA PRO A 36 4.68 -10.84 -8.23
C PRO A 36 5.52 -9.66 -8.73
N ALA A 37 6.84 -9.68 -8.46
CA ALA A 37 7.76 -8.63 -8.94
C ALA A 37 7.71 -8.49 -10.46
N GLU A 38 7.60 -9.62 -11.15
CA GLU A 38 7.49 -9.69 -12.59
C GLU A 38 6.25 -9.01 -13.13
N TYR A 39 5.13 -9.08 -12.40
CA TYR A 39 3.90 -8.38 -12.77
C TYR A 39 4.07 -6.87 -12.72
N LEU A 40 4.64 -6.34 -11.63
CA LEU A 40 4.89 -4.91 -11.51
C LEU A 40 5.91 -4.44 -12.56
N SER A 41 6.98 -5.21 -12.78
CA SER A 41 7.98 -4.92 -13.82
C SER A 41 7.38 -4.94 -15.22
N PHE A 42 6.47 -5.88 -15.51
CA PHE A 42 5.75 -5.94 -16.77
C PHE A 42 4.93 -4.67 -17.04
N LEU A 43 4.23 -4.17 -16.03
CA LEU A 43 3.42 -2.95 -16.19
C LEU A 43 4.24 -1.74 -16.59
N THR A 44 5.51 -1.63 -16.16
CA THR A 44 6.39 -0.52 -16.56
C THR A 44 6.64 -0.44 -18.06
N CYS A 45 6.47 -1.55 -18.79
CA CYS A 45 6.62 -1.58 -20.24
C CYS A 45 5.41 -0.95 -20.99
N PHE A 46 4.29 -0.71 -20.30
CA PHE A 46 3.03 -0.32 -20.94
C PHE A 46 2.47 1.00 -20.43
N THR A 47 3.15 1.65 -19.49
CA THR A 47 2.76 2.97 -18.97
C THR A 47 4.00 3.81 -18.67
N ASN A 48 3.85 5.13 -18.79
CA ASN A 48 4.84 6.10 -18.31
C ASN A 48 4.55 6.57 -16.87
N ALA A 49 3.43 6.11 -16.28
CA ALA A 49 3.11 6.42 -14.89
C ALA A 49 4.13 5.74 -13.95
N PRO A 50 4.70 6.43 -12.98
CA PRO A 50 5.54 5.79 -11.99
C PRO A 50 4.74 4.75 -11.20
N ILE A 51 5.39 3.63 -10.88
CA ILE A 51 4.84 2.56 -10.05
C ILE A 51 5.53 2.63 -8.70
N LEU A 52 4.79 3.01 -7.66
CA LEU A 52 5.27 3.04 -6.28
C LEU A 52 4.76 1.81 -5.54
N TYR A 53 5.60 1.23 -4.69
CA TYR A 53 5.18 0.06 -3.93
C TYR A 53 5.64 0.09 -2.48
N VAL A 54 4.92 -0.64 -1.65
CA VAL A 54 5.33 -1.10 -0.32
C VAL A 54 5.34 -2.62 -0.31
N HIS A 55 6.06 -3.23 0.63
CA HIS A 55 6.08 -4.68 0.76
C HIS A 55 4.84 -5.20 1.49
N GLY A 56 4.29 -6.29 0.98
CA GLY A 56 3.42 -7.16 1.76
C GLY A 56 4.22 -8.20 2.54
N ASN A 57 3.54 -9.03 3.31
CA ASN A 57 4.19 -10.05 4.14
C ASN A 57 4.69 -11.27 3.34
N HIS A 58 4.33 -11.38 2.06
CA HIS A 58 4.83 -12.42 1.15
C HIS A 58 5.90 -11.90 0.17
N ASP A 59 6.31 -10.64 0.27
CA ASP A 59 7.27 -10.02 -0.66
C ASP A 59 8.75 -10.19 -0.25
N GLY A 60 9.07 -11.09 0.67
CA GLY A 60 10.46 -11.36 1.07
C GLY A 60 11.40 -11.67 -0.11
N ARG A 61 10.86 -12.21 -1.20
CA ARG A 61 11.63 -12.42 -2.44
C ARG A 61 12.14 -11.13 -3.10
N TYR A 62 11.53 -9.97 -2.84
CA TYR A 62 11.96 -8.68 -3.39
C TYR A 62 13.36 -8.28 -2.91
N ALA A 63 13.83 -8.80 -1.78
CA ALA A 63 15.20 -8.60 -1.32
C ALA A 63 16.25 -9.13 -2.32
N LYS A 64 15.91 -10.17 -3.08
CA LYS A 64 16.79 -10.78 -4.11
C LYS A 64 16.45 -10.31 -5.52
N LYS A 65 15.16 -10.12 -5.80
CA LYS A 65 14.66 -9.75 -7.13
C LYS A 65 13.50 -8.75 -6.95
N PRO A 66 13.83 -7.45 -6.77
CA PRO A 66 12.80 -6.41 -6.64
C PRO A 66 12.09 -6.17 -7.98
N PRO A 67 10.90 -5.56 -7.99
CA PRO A 67 10.23 -5.13 -9.20
C PRO A 67 11.08 -4.10 -9.96
N GLU A 68 11.52 -4.44 -11.17
CA GLU A 68 12.36 -3.57 -11.99
C GLU A 68 11.55 -2.37 -12.51
N GLY A 69 12.15 -1.19 -12.50
CA GLY A 69 11.51 0.05 -12.93
C GLY A 69 10.45 0.62 -11.94
N CYS A 70 10.23 -0.06 -10.81
CA CYS A 70 9.33 0.40 -9.76
C CYS A 70 10.10 1.05 -8.61
N ILE A 71 9.42 1.88 -7.83
CA ILE A 71 10.01 2.68 -6.74
C ILE A 71 9.47 2.18 -5.40
N CYS A 72 10.36 1.64 -4.56
CA CYS A 72 10.02 1.32 -3.18
C CYS A 72 9.92 2.60 -2.35
N ILE A 73 8.78 2.82 -1.71
CA ILE A 73 8.55 3.99 -0.86
C ILE A 73 8.41 3.65 0.63
N GLU A 74 8.95 2.51 1.04
CA GLU A 74 8.98 2.12 2.45
C GLU A 74 9.59 3.19 3.35
N ASP A 75 8.91 3.53 4.43
CA ASP A 75 9.35 4.50 5.44
C ASP A 75 9.76 5.86 4.84
N THR A 76 9.14 6.25 3.70
CA THR A 76 9.46 7.51 3.05
C THR A 76 8.21 8.19 2.48
N ILE A 77 8.33 9.51 2.25
CA ILE A 77 7.27 10.29 1.60
C ILE A 77 7.73 10.59 0.18
N TYR A 78 6.97 10.11 -0.78
CA TYR A 78 7.14 10.40 -2.20
C TYR A 78 6.16 11.48 -2.63
N VAL A 79 6.59 12.41 -3.48
CA VAL A 79 5.72 13.48 -4.00
C VAL A 79 5.58 13.33 -5.51
N HIS A 80 4.35 13.18 -5.99
CA HIS A 80 4.03 13.11 -7.40
C HIS A 80 2.87 14.05 -7.75
N GLY A 81 3.07 14.94 -8.71
CA GLY A 81 2.04 15.92 -9.09
C GLY A 81 1.51 16.76 -7.92
N GLY A 82 2.34 17.01 -6.90
CA GLY A 82 1.96 17.75 -5.68
C GLY A 82 1.30 16.88 -4.61
N VAL A 83 0.98 15.62 -4.90
CA VAL A 83 0.40 14.67 -3.92
C VAL A 83 1.51 13.97 -3.14
N ARG A 84 1.42 14.00 -1.81
CA ARG A 84 2.39 13.42 -0.86
C ARG A 84 1.92 12.04 -0.43
N ILE A 85 2.72 11.02 -0.73
CA ILE A 85 2.37 9.61 -0.50
C ILE A 85 3.38 9.03 0.50
N LEU A 86 2.90 8.58 1.66
CA LEU A 86 3.71 7.87 2.64
C LEU A 86 3.51 6.37 2.49
N GLY A 87 4.61 5.61 2.36
CA GLY A 87 4.59 4.15 2.32
C GLY A 87 4.93 3.51 3.66
N LEU A 88 4.11 2.55 4.11
CA LEU A 88 4.30 1.74 5.32
C LEU A 88 3.79 0.31 5.10
N GLY A 89 4.62 -0.54 4.52
CA GLY A 89 4.24 -1.93 4.23
C GLY A 89 4.36 -2.89 5.42
N GLY A 90 4.01 -4.14 5.14
CA GLY A 90 4.02 -5.26 6.07
C GLY A 90 2.72 -5.46 6.83
N SER A 91 2.60 -6.61 7.52
CA SER A 91 1.42 -7.02 8.27
C SER A 91 1.71 -7.27 9.75
N MET A 92 0.65 -7.54 10.52
CA MET A 92 0.78 -8.05 11.88
C MET A 92 1.61 -9.33 11.90
N ARG A 93 2.42 -9.47 12.95
CA ARG A 93 3.26 -10.65 13.13
C ARG A 93 2.45 -11.83 13.62
N TYR A 94 2.20 -12.78 12.75
CA TYR A 94 1.60 -14.08 13.05
C TYR A 94 2.58 -15.26 12.88
N SER A 95 3.74 -14.99 12.25
CA SER A 95 4.79 -15.99 12.02
C SER A 95 6.20 -15.36 12.15
N ARG A 96 7.24 -16.11 11.75
CA ARG A 96 8.62 -15.60 11.66
C ARG A 96 8.96 -15.07 10.24
N GLY A 97 7.96 -14.72 9.44
CA GLY A 97 8.14 -14.18 8.09
C GLY A 97 8.76 -12.78 8.08
N GLU A 98 9.28 -12.43 6.91
CA GLU A 98 9.73 -11.06 6.62
C GLU A 98 8.54 -10.10 6.57
N HIS A 99 8.79 -8.81 6.70
CA HIS A 99 7.77 -7.76 6.65
C HIS A 99 6.58 -7.96 7.62
N GLN A 100 6.80 -8.66 8.73
CA GLN A 100 5.81 -8.85 9.79
C GLN A 100 6.25 -8.12 11.05
N TYR A 101 5.36 -7.28 11.59
CA TYR A 101 5.67 -6.37 12.69
C TYR A 101 4.69 -6.55 13.85
N THR A 102 5.18 -6.36 15.07
CA THR A 102 4.28 -6.17 16.22
C THR A 102 3.71 -4.75 16.22
N GLN A 103 2.61 -4.50 16.95
CA GLN A 103 2.06 -3.17 17.16
C GLN A 103 3.14 -2.16 17.61
N LYS A 104 4.00 -2.57 18.56
CA LYS A 104 5.10 -1.73 19.07
C LYS A 104 6.12 -1.39 17.97
N GLN A 105 6.49 -2.35 17.12
CA GLN A 105 7.45 -2.12 16.04
C GLN A 105 6.87 -1.18 14.99
N MET A 106 5.59 -1.35 14.60
CA MET A 106 4.95 -0.44 13.66
C MET A 106 4.83 0.98 14.23
N ALA A 107 4.44 1.12 15.49
CA ALA A 107 4.42 2.42 16.17
C ALA A 107 5.81 3.09 16.19
N GLN A 108 6.89 2.31 16.39
CA GLN A 108 8.26 2.84 16.31
C GLN A 108 8.63 3.28 14.89
N ARG A 109 8.21 2.57 13.82
CA ARG A 109 8.41 2.98 12.42
C ARG A 109 7.73 4.33 12.16
N VAL A 110 6.45 4.45 12.52
CA VAL A 110 5.69 5.71 12.39
C VAL A 110 6.37 6.86 13.15
N ASN A 111 6.81 6.62 14.39
CA ASN A 111 7.48 7.64 15.21
C ASN A 111 8.79 8.15 14.58
N LYS A 112 9.57 7.29 13.92
CA LYS A 112 10.80 7.68 13.21
C LYS A 112 10.53 8.65 12.05
N LEU A 113 9.32 8.66 11.51
CA LEU A 113 8.94 9.51 10.38
C LEU A 113 8.53 10.94 10.79
N ARG A 114 8.45 11.25 12.08
CA ARG A 114 7.94 12.56 12.58
C ARG A 114 8.63 13.77 11.95
N LEU A 115 9.96 13.72 11.77
CA LEU A 115 10.69 14.82 11.15
C LEU A 115 10.38 14.95 9.65
N LYS A 116 10.25 13.82 8.94
CA LYS A 116 9.85 13.81 7.52
C LYS A 116 8.44 14.36 7.36
N LEU A 117 7.50 13.94 8.21
CA LEU A 117 6.11 14.41 8.24
C LEU A 117 6.00 15.91 8.52
N TRP A 118 6.78 16.41 9.45
CA TRP A 118 6.82 17.84 9.74
C TRP A 118 7.35 18.65 8.54
N ARG A 119 8.43 18.18 7.90
CA ARG A 119 9.01 18.84 6.71
C ARG A 119 8.09 18.81 5.50
N SER A 120 7.36 17.72 5.29
CA SER A 120 6.41 17.59 4.19
C SER A 120 5.08 18.35 4.42
N LYS A 121 4.87 18.88 5.63
CA LYS A 121 3.59 19.52 6.02
C LYS A 121 2.39 18.58 5.89
N GLY A 122 2.58 17.31 6.22
CA GLY A 122 1.54 16.28 6.19
C GLY A 122 1.68 15.29 5.02
N VAL A 123 0.65 14.49 4.83
CA VAL A 123 0.54 13.41 3.84
C VAL A 123 -0.87 13.41 3.27
N ASP A 124 -1.00 13.19 1.98
CA ASP A 124 -2.30 13.14 1.30
C ASP A 124 -2.79 11.69 1.14
N ILE A 125 -1.86 10.76 0.89
CA ILE A 125 -2.15 9.32 0.77
C ILE A 125 -1.25 8.55 1.73
N LEU A 126 -1.87 7.71 2.57
CA LEU A 126 -1.18 6.68 3.34
C LEU A 126 -1.29 5.36 2.58
N LEU A 127 -0.18 4.90 1.98
CA LEU A 127 -0.09 3.62 1.29
C LEU A 127 0.46 2.57 2.26
N THR A 128 -0.35 1.56 2.57
CA THR A 128 0.04 0.46 3.47
C THR A 128 -0.21 -0.90 2.82
N HIS A 129 0.31 -1.97 3.43
CA HIS A 129 -0.15 -3.32 3.09
C HIS A 129 -1.29 -3.74 4.01
N ALA A 130 -1.05 -3.78 5.32
CA ALA A 130 -2.12 -4.07 6.28
C ALA A 130 -3.08 -2.89 6.46
N PRO A 131 -4.34 -3.15 6.83
CA PRO A 131 -5.31 -2.12 7.18
C PRO A 131 -4.95 -1.38 8.49
N ALA A 132 -5.67 -0.30 8.78
CA ALA A 132 -5.67 0.31 10.10
C ALA A 132 -6.63 -0.46 11.03
N TRP A 133 -6.31 -0.49 12.32
CA TRP A 133 -7.14 -1.17 13.32
C TRP A 133 -8.57 -0.64 13.33
N GLN A 134 -9.55 -1.54 13.26
CA GLN A 134 -10.98 -1.26 13.13
C GLN A 134 -11.38 -0.45 11.88
N LEU A 135 -10.52 -0.42 10.85
CA LEU A 135 -10.81 0.22 9.57
C LEU A 135 -10.46 -0.75 8.43
N GLY A 136 -11.35 -1.69 8.15
CA GLY A 136 -11.19 -2.68 7.09
C GLY A 136 -10.37 -3.90 7.49
N ASP A 137 -10.01 -4.06 8.76
CA ASP A 137 -9.33 -5.24 9.30
C ASP A 137 -10.29 -6.35 9.69
N GLU A 138 -9.75 -7.54 9.99
CA GLU A 138 -10.47 -8.70 10.48
C GLU A 138 -10.08 -9.04 11.93
N THR A 139 -10.80 -9.97 12.53
CA THR A 139 -10.64 -10.31 13.95
C THR A 139 -9.49 -11.28 14.22
N ASP A 140 -9.03 -12.01 13.19
CA ASP A 140 -7.91 -12.93 13.33
C ASP A 140 -6.57 -12.17 13.34
N LEU A 141 -5.55 -12.78 13.97
CA LEU A 141 -4.26 -12.13 14.19
C LEU A 141 -3.54 -11.74 12.91
N ALA A 142 -3.68 -12.51 11.84
CA ALA A 142 -2.95 -12.25 10.59
C ALA A 142 -3.48 -10.99 9.88
N HIS A 143 -4.81 -10.81 9.87
CA HIS A 143 -5.50 -9.72 9.19
C HIS A 143 -5.87 -8.55 10.12
N GLN A 144 -5.40 -8.59 11.37
CA GLN A 144 -5.59 -7.48 12.30
C GLN A 144 -4.80 -6.25 11.85
N GLY A 145 -5.47 -5.09 11.87
CA GLY A 145 -4.88 -3.81 11.51
C GLY A 145 -3.93 -3.25 12.57
N PHE A 146 -3.15 -2.24 12.19
CA PHE A 146 -2.26 -1.54 13.10
C PHE A 146 -2.96 -0.35 13.77
N VAL A 147 -2.91 -0.32 15.11
CA VAL A 147 -3.33 0.83 15.92
C VAL A 147 -2.55 2.09 15.51
N ALA A 148 -1.25 1.94 15.23
CA ALA A 148 -0.41 3.04 14.78
C ALA A 148 -0.89 3.69 13.47
N PHE A 149 -1.55 2.95 12.59
CA PHE A 149 -2.14 3.53 11.37
C PHE A 149 -3.42 4.29 11.67
N ARG A 150 -4.23 3.79 12.60
CA ARG A 150 -5.41 4.53 13.07
C ARG A 150 -5.02 5.84 13.73
N ASP A 151 -4.08 5.81 14.68
CA ASP A 151 -3.55 7.02 15.35
C ASP A 151 -2.95 8.00 14.32
N PHE A 152 -2.32 7.46 13.25
CA PHE A 152 -1.78 8.27 12.17
C PHE A 152 -2.89 9.01 11.41
N ILE A 153 -3.97 8.30 11.04
CA ILE A 153 -5.12 8.88 10.33
C ILE A 153 -5.76 9.99 11.19
N GLU A 154 -6.00 9.70 12.46
CA GLU A 154 -6.61 10.66 13.39
C GLU A 154 -5.73 11.91 13.64
N LYS A 155 -4.41 11.77 13.50
CA LYS A 155 -3.47 12.87 13.75
C LYS A 155 -3.12 13.70 12.52
N TYR A 156 -2.94 13.04 11.36
CA TYR A 156 -2.42 13.69 10.15
C TYR A 156 -3.47 13.88 9.06
N HIS A 157 -4.65 13.27 9.21
CA HIS A 157 -5.79 13.39 8.31
C HIS A 157 -5.41 13.22 6.83
N PRO A 158 -4.78 12.08 6.41
CA PRO A 158 -4.59 11.81 5.00
C PRO A 158 -5.97 11.73 4.32
N GLN A 159 -6.06 12.16 3.07
CA GLN A 159 -7.31 12.09 2.30
C GLN A 159 -7.67 10.66 1.92
N VAL A 160 -6.65 9.78 1.80
CA VAL A 160 -6.82 8.38 1.40
C VAL A 160 -5.90 7.48 2.23
N LEU A 161 -6.47 6.39 2.76
CA LEU A 161 -5.76 5.18 3.15
C LEU A 161 -5.94 4.15 2.04
N ALA A 162 -4.85 3.71 1.41
CA ALA A 162 -4.87 2.61 0.45
C ALA A 162 -4.15 1.40 1.05
N HIS A 163 -4.84 0.26 1.13
CA HIS A 163 -4.29 -0.97 1.69
C HIS A 163 -4.75 -2.21 0.92
N GLY A 164 -4.07 -3.33 1.13
CA GLY A 164 -4.40 -4.68 0.67
C GLY A 164 -4.62 -5.61 1.85
N HIS A 165 -4.06 -6.82 1.76
CA HIS A 165 -3.94 -7.86 2.78
C HIS A 165 -5.24 -8.56 3.17
N VAL A 166 -6.36 -7.87 3.25
CA VAL A 166 -7.67 -8.47 3.52
C VAL A 166 -8.30 -8.88 2.19
N HIS A 167 -8.31 -10.19 1.93
CA HIS A 167 -8.79 -10.73 0.66
C HIS A 167 -10.30 -10.60 0.54
N GLN A 168 -10.76 -9.75 -0.37
CA GLN A 168 -12.19 -9.50 -0.63
C GLN A 168 -12.93 -10.67 -1.31
N SER A 169 -12.22 -11.72 -1.70
CA SER A 169 -12.78 -12.83 -2.49
C SER A 169 -13.84 -13.67 -1.77
N TYR A 170 -13.99 -13.50 -0.46
CA TYR A 170 -14.94 -14.29 0.36
C TYR A 170 -16.25 -13.59 0.67
N HIS A 171 -16.39 -12.28 0.38
CA HIS A 171 -17.60 -11.51 0.67
C HIS A 171 -18.05 -10.68 -0.54
N TYR A 172 -19.14 -11.08 -1.16
CA TYR A 172 -19.72 -10.40 -2.33
C TYR A 172 -20.13 -8.94 -2.07
N ASP A 173 -20.36 -8.56 -0.81
CA ASP A 173 -20.86 -7.24 -0.41
C ASP A 173 -19.79 -6.30 0.15
N PHE A 174 -18.51 -6.59 -0.08
CA PHE A 174 -17.43 -5.78 0.48
C PHE A 174 -17.24 -4.48 -0.32
N ALA A 175 -17.52 -3.34 0.29
CA ALA A 175 -17.26 -2.04 -0.33
C ALA A 175 -15.74 -1.80 -0.46
N ARG A 176 -15.26 -1.63 -1.70
CA ARG A 176 -13.83 -1.31 -1.99
C ARG A 176 -13.42 0.09 -1.52
N VAL A 177 -14.39 0.97 -1.35
CA VAL A 177 -14.20 2.35 -0.87
C VAL A 177 -15.13 2.57 0.32
N ARG A 178 -14.59 3.11 1.38
CA ARG A 178 -15.35 3.49 2.58
C ARG A 178 -14.92 4.89 3.02
N ASP A 179 -15.87 5.71 3.43
CA ASP A 179 -15.56 7.01 4.03
C ASP A 179 -15.39 6.86 5.55
N HIS A 180 -14.33 7.44 6.07
CA HIS A 180 -14.07 7.47 7.49
C HIS A 180 -13.53 8.85 7.90
N ALA A 181 -14.33 9.64 8.62
CA ALA A 181 -13.94 10.94 9.17
C ALA A 181 -13.22 11.88 8.17
N GLY A 182 -13.57 11.78 6.86
CA GLY A 182 -12.99 12.58 5.79
C GLY A 182 -11.69 12.01 5.19
N THR A 183 -11.41 10.72 5.46
CA THR A 183 -10.33 9.95 4.83
C THR A 183 -10.89 8.90 3.90
#